data_d198a8d065243a3eb42651fb7d2a237a
#
_entry.id   d198a8d065243a3eb42651fb7d2a237a
#
_cell.length_a   1.000
_cell.length_b   1.000
_cell.length_c   1.000
_cell.angle_alpha   90.00
_cell.angle_beta   90.00
_cell.angle_gamma   90.00
#
_symmetry.space_group_name_H-M   'P 1'
#
loop_
_entity.id
_entity.type
_entity.pdbx_description
1 polymer ?
#
loop_
_entity_poly.entity_id
_entity_poly.type
_entity_poly.pdbx_seq_one_letter_code
_entity_poly.pdbx_strand_id
1 'polypeptide(L)'
;MDADLTELVRQSAIKLKNSCDNLIPTLIKEQDKLNVIYNPLYYAWNPHNAYITRFSGNGAKILMMGMNPGHGMGNTGVPFGCPEQVKEFLEIKNLLVEQPRMNHPKRTVIGLEQPKSEVSGRRIWGLLKEMFETPEKTSEYIYIVNHCPLWMFNEKGQNITPEKLTGKSASQLYELCDQHLKEVVEIMGINVVIGVGNYAASRAAIALNDMDLIITKIPHPSPANPLANRDKGEYWKN
;
A
#
# COMPACT_ATOMS: atom_id res chain seq x y z
N MET A 1 -12.49 7.73 -27.69
CA MET A 1 -11.65 6.61 -27.21
C MET A 1 -11.66 6.70 -25.69
N ASP A 2 -12.35 5.78 -25.06
CA ASP A 2 -12.30 5.71 -23.58
C ASP A 2 -10.86 5.39 -23.20
N ALA A 3 -10.30 6.22 -22.31
CA ALA A 3 -8.95 5.98 -21.81
C ALA A 3 -8.94 4.62 -21.08
N ASP A 4 -7.91 3.82 -21.34
CA ASP A 4 -7.72 2.55 -20.64
C ASP A 4 -7.66 2.82 -19.13
N LEU A 5 -8.56 2.21 -18.35
CA LEU A 5 -8.63 2.36 -16.90
C LEU A 5 -7.28 2.09 -16.23
N THR A 6 -6.57 1.09 -16.73
CA THR A 6 -5.22 0.75 -16.24
C THR A 6 -4.25 1.90 -16.44
N GLU A 7 -4.31 2.58 -17.58
CA GLU A 7 -3.45 3.74 -17.84
C GLU A 7 -3.81 4.92 -16.93
N LEU A 8 -5.09 5.18 -16.69
CA LEU A 8 -5.51 6.24 -15.77
C LEU A 8 -5.04 5.98 -14.33
N VAL A 9 -5.18 4.75 -13.83
CA VAL A 9 -4.66 4.36 -12.50
C VAL A 9 -3.14 4.50 -12.46
N ARG A 10 -2.44 4.10 -13.53
CA ARG A 10 -0.98 4.26 -13.65
C ARG A 10 -0.56 5.72 -13.58
N GLN A 11 -1.24 6.61 -14.29
CA GLN A 11 -0.93 8.05 -14.27
C GLN A 11 -1.17 8.65 -12.88
N SER A 12 -2.24 8.29 -12.19
CA SER A 12 -2.48 8.70 -10.81
C SER A 12 -1.36 8.22 -9.86
N ALA A 13 -0.92 6.97 -9.99
CA ALA A 13 0.20 6.43 -9.21
C ALA A 13 1.54 7.14 -9.51
N ILE A 14 1.81 7.50 -10.78
CA ILE A 14 2.98 8.27 -11.17
C ILE A 14 2.93 9.69 -10.56
N LYS A 15 1.77 10.33 -10.57
CA LYS A 15 1.56 11.64 -9.95
C LYS A 15 1.85 11.57 -8.44
N LEU A 16 1.26 10.59 -7.73
CA LEU A 16 1.53 10.36 -6.31
C LEU A 16 3.02 10.09 -6.05
N LYS A 17 3.63 9.18 -6.82
CA LYS A 17 5.06 8.87 -6.74
C LYS A 17 5.93 10.13 -6.75
N ASN A 18 5.73 10.97 -7.76
CA ASN A 18 6.55 12.16 -7.98
C ASN A 18 6.28 13.24 -6.91
N SER A 19 5.01 13.47 -6.58
CA SER A 19 4.63 14.47 -5.58
C SER A 19 5.14 14.10 -4.17
N CYS A 20 5.02 12.84 -3.78
CA CYS A 20 5.57 12.36 -2.51
C CYS A 20 7.11 12.41 -2.50
N ASP A 21 7.78 12.07 -3.60
CA ASP A 21 9.24 12.13 -3.69
C ASP A 21 9.75 13.57 -3.53
N ASN A 22 9.07 14.54 -4.14
CA ASN A 22 9.37 15.96 -4.00
C ASN A 22 9.15 16.51 -2.59
N LEU A 23 8.22 15.89 -1.82
CA LEU A 23 7.92 16.31 -0.44
C LEU A 23 8.91 15.74 0.59
N ILE A 24 9.66 14.67 0.27
CA ILE A 24 10.58 14.00 1.22
C ILE A 24 11.57 14.96 1.89
N PRO A 25 12.27 15.89 1.20
CA PRO A 25 13.21 16.80 1.86
C PRO A 25 12.54 17.69 2.92
N THR A 26 11.32 18.16 2.64
CA THR A 26 10.54 18.97 3.57
C THR A 26 10.09 18.17 4.78
N LEU A 27 9.61 16.93 4.57
CA LEU A 27 9.24 16.03 5.66
C LEU A 27 10.43 15.75 6.59
N ILE A 28 11.61 15.42 6.05
CA ILE A 28 12.81 15.16 6.86
C ILE A 28 13.21 16.42 7.66
N LYS A 29 13.08 17.60 7.05
CA LYS A 29 13.43 18.87 7.71
C LYS A 29 12.47 19.26 8.83
N GLU A 30 11.17 19.01 8.65
CA GLU A 30 10.12 19.48 9.56
C GLU A 30 9.72 18.46 10.65
N GLN A 31 10.12 17.19 10.48
CA GLN A 31 9.72 16.11 11.37
C GLN A 31 10.93 15.58 12.15
N ASP A 32 11.17 16.06 13.35
CA ASP A 32 12.33 15.70 14.20
C ASP A 32 12.54 14.18 14.39
N LYS A 33 11.48 13.41 14.25
CA LYS A 33 11.53 11.94 14.41
C LYS A 33 11.90 11.20 13.13
N LEU A 34 11.95 11.88 11.98
CA LEU A 34 12.29 11.26 10.70
C LEU A 34 13.78 11.38 10.42
N ASN A 35 14.39 10.27 10.04
CA ASN A 35 15.79 10.24 9.61
C ASN A 35 15.89 9.85 8.14
N VAL A 36 15.17 8.82 7.71
CA VAL A 36 15.18 8.32 6.33
C VAL A 36 13.76 8.01 5.88
N ILE A 37 13.46 8.40 4.65
CA ILE A 37 12.18 8.09 4.01
C ILE A 37 12.46 7.36 2.69
N TYR A 38 11.82 6.22 2.50
CA TYR A 38 11.79 5.48 1.26
C TYR A 38 10.49 5.72 0.51
N ASN A 39 10.57 5.83 -0.80
CA ASN A 39 9.40 5.83 -1.68
C ASN A 39 9.41 4.56 -2.54
N PRO A 40 8.75 3.47 -2.12
CA PRO A 40 8.68 2.22 -2.90
C PRO A 40 8.12 2.40 -4.30
N LEU A 41 7.23 3.39 -4.52
CA LEU A 41 6.74 3.70 -5.86
C LEU A 41 7.84 4.23 -6.78
N TYR A 42 8.97 4.71 -6.23
CA TYR A 42 10.10 5.16 -7.02
C TYR A 42 11.05 4.02 -7.38
N TYR A 43 11.64 3.37 -6.37
CA TYR A 43 12.69 2.36 -6.60
C TYR A 43 12.16 0.95 -6.92
N ALA A 44 10.92 0.64 -6.55
CA ALA A 44 10.23 -0.61 -6.86
C ALA A 44 9.08 -0.39 -7.87
N TRP A 45 9.26 0.57 -8.77
CA TRP A 45 8.23 0.90 -9.77
C TRP A 45 7.88 -0.27 -10.69
N ASN A 46 8.86 -1.05 -11.14
CA ASN A 46 8.61 -2.15 -12.07
C ASN A 46 7.60 -3.16 -11.52
N PRO A 47 7.78 -3.75 -10.31
CA PRO A 47 6.76 -4.65 -9.76
C PRO A 47 5.46 -3.92 -9.37
N HIS A 48 5.52 -2.65 -8.95
CA HIS A 48 4.29 -1.88 -8.70
C HIS A 48 3.47 -1.66 -9.98
N ASN A 49 4.11 -1.30 -11.07
CA ASN A 49 3.46 -1.13 -12.37
C ASN A 49 2.90 -2.45 -12.90
N ALA A 50 3.61 -3.56 -12.71
CA ALA A 50 3.09 -4.89 -13.04
C ALA A 50 1.85 -5.23 -12.21
N TYR A 51 1.82 -4.85 -10.92
CA TYR A 51 0.65 -4.98 -10.07
C TYR A 51 -0.53 -4.14 -10.60
N ILE A 52 -0.32 -2.86 -10.93
CA ILE A 52 -1.36 -2.00 -11.54
C ILE A 52 -1.90 -2.65 -12.81
N THR A 53 -1.02 -3.07 -13.72
CA THR A 53 -1.41 -3.69 -14.99
C THR A 53 -2.26 -4.94 -14.80
N ARG A 54 -1.94 -5.76 -13.78
CA ARG A 54 -2.64 -7.02 -13.55
C ARG A 54 -3.97 -6.84 -12.79
N PHE A 55 -4.10 -5.82 -11.95
CA PHE A 55 -5.22 -5.71 -11.02
C PHE A 55 -6.19 -4.56 -11.27
N SER A 56 -5.82 -3.48 -11.97
CA SER A 56 -6.67 -2.29 -12.03
C SER A 56 -7.75 -2.33 -13.13
N GLY A 57 -7.57 -3.09 -14.18
CA GLY A 57 -8.46 -3.08 -15.38
C GLY A 57 -9.59 -4.11 -15.37
N ASN A 58 -9.77 -4.89 -14.30
CA ASN A 58 -10.57 -6.13 -14.34
C ASN A 58 -11.96 -6.00 -13.69
N GLY A 59 -12.40 -4.80 -13.36
CA GLY A 59 -13.77 -4.55 -12.91
C GLY A 59 -14.00 -4.54 -11.40
N ALA A 60 -12.94 -4.61 -10.58
CA ALA A 60 -13.04 -4.52 -9.12
C ALA A 60 -13.92 -3.37 -8.65
N LYS A 61 -14.81 -3.65 -7.72
CA LYS A 61 -15.70 -2.66 -7.07
C LYS A 61 -15.39 -2.49 -5.57
N ILE A 62 -14.46 -3.29 -5.05
CA ILE A 62 -14.01 -3.23 -3.66
C ILE A 62 -12.55 -2.76 -3.66
N LEU A 63 -12.28 -1.70 -2.90
CA LEU A 63 -10.92 -1.25 -2.63
C LEU A 63 -10.55 -1.58 -1.19
N MET A 64 -9.50 -2.36 -1.00
CA MET A 64 -8.94 -2.64 0.32
C MET A 64 -7.75 -1.69 0.56
N MET A 65 -7.80 -0.89 1.63
CA MET A 65 -6.79 0.13 1.90
C MET A 65 -6.02 -0.12 3.18
N GLY A 66 -4.69 -0.17 3.07
CA GLY A 66 -3.75 -0.12 4.19
C GLY A 66 -3.28 1.30 4.53
N MET A 67 -2.46 1.42 5.57
CA MET A 67 -1.93 2.72 6.01
C MET A 67 -0.72 3.15 5.17
N ASN A 68 0.39 2.46 5.30
CA ASN A 68 1.66 2.76 4.64
C ASN A 68 2.53 1.49 4.52
N PRO A 69 3.59 1.51 3.71
CA PRO A 69 4.45 0.36 3.53
C PRO A 69 5.01 -0.18 4.84
N GLY A 70 4.97 -1.50 4.98
CA GLY A 70 5.79 -2.27 5.88
C GLY A 70 6.96 -2.90 5.12
N HIS A 71 7.60 -3.89 5.73
CA HIS A 71 8.74 -4.61 5.16
C HIS A 71 8.41 -5.30 3.82
N GLY A 72 7.19 -5.77 3.65
CA GLY A 72 6.72 -6.40 2.42
C GLY A 72 6.71 -5.44 1.24
N MET A 73 5.82 -4.44 1.25
CA MET A 73 5.76 -3.45 0.16
C MET A 73 7.08 -2.67 0.01
N GLY A 74 7.79 -2.41 1.13
CA GLY A 74 9.08 -1.74 1.08
C GLY A 74 10.13 -2.49 0.25
N ASN A 75 10.03 -3.81 0.13
CA ASN A 75 10.90 -4.62 -0.73
C ASN A 75 10.30 -4.90 -2.10
N THR A 76 8.99 -5.03 -2.22
CA THR A 76 8.36 -5.53 -3.44
C THR A 76 7.67 -4.45 -4.28
N GLY A 77 7.39 -3.28 -3.70
CA GLY A 77 6.56 -2.25 -4.34
C GLY A 77 5.06 -2.59 -4.40
N VAL A 78 4.67 -3.82 -4.08
CA VAL A 78 3.28 -4.28 -4.12
C VAL A 78 2.59 -4.03 -2.78
N PRO A 79 1.37 -3.47 -2.74
CA PRO A 79 0.63 -3.28 -1.49
C PRO A 79 0.48 -4.58 -0.71
N PHE A 80 0.80 -4.58 0.59
CA PHE A 80 0.89 -5.79 1.43
C PHE A 80 1.78 -6.90 0.82
N GLY A 81 2.75 -6.55 -0.03
CA GLY A 81 3.55 -7.50 -0.80
C GLY A 81 4.46 -8.35 0.07
N CYS A 82 4.05 -9.58 0.39
CA CYS A 82 4.96 -10.61 0.88
C CYS A 82 5.71 -11.20 -0.32
N PRO A 83 7.06 -11.26 -0.36
CA PRO A 83 7.82 -11.71 -1.53
C PRO A 83 7.38 -13.05 -2.09
N GLU A 84 7.07 -14.03 -1.23
CA GLU A 84 6.52 -15.33 -1.61
C GLU A 84 5.19 -15.18 -2.37
N GLN A 85 4.21 -14.45 -1.79
CA GLN A 85 2.90 -14.27 -2.42
C GLN A 85 2.99 -13.45 -3.71
N VAL A 86 3.87 -12.46 -3.75
CA VAL A 86 4.09 -11.64 -4.95
C VAL A 86 4.63 -12.48 -6.10
N LYS A 87 5.57 -13.39 -5.84
CA LYS A 87 6.14 -14.27 -6.88
C LYS A 87 5.22 -15.43 -7.26
N GLU A 88 4.64 -16.10 -6.27
CA GLU A 88 3.92 -17.37 -6.48
C GLU A 88 2.44 -17.18 -6.79
N PHE A 89 1.75 -16.31 -6.05
CA PHE A 89 0.32 -16.09 -6.25
C PHE A 89 0.06 -14.94 -7.22
N LEU A 90 0.69 -13.77 -7.06
CA LEU A 90 0.48 -12.65 -7.97
C LEU A 90 1.26 -12.80 -9.29
N GLU A 91 2.15 -13.77 -9.37
CA GLU A 91 3.02 -14.05 -10.54
C GLU A 91 3.84 -12.84 -11.00
N ILE A 92 4.12 -11.92 -10.09
CA ILE A 92 4.99 -10.76 -10.29
C ILE A 92 6.40 -11.19 -9.90
N LYS A 93 7.22 -11.55 -10.87
CA LYS A 93 8.57 -12.10 -10.67
C LYS A 93 9.54 -11.61 -11.73
N ASN A 94 10.82 -11.80 -11.48
CA ASN A 94 11.92 -11.44 -12.38
C ASN A 94 11.96 -9.95 -12.74
N LEU A 95 11.45 -9.07 -11.84
CA LEU A 95 11.47 -7.63 -12.02
C LEU A 95 12.51 -7.00 -11.09
N LEU A 96 13.23 -6.03 -11.64
CA LEU A 96 14.23 -5.28 -10.89
C LEU A 96 13.55 -4.37 -9.87
N VAL A 97 14.05 -4.43 -8.65
CA VAL A 97 13.83 -3.43 -7.60
C VAL A 97 15.15 -2.70 -7.40
N GLU A 98 15.16 -1.40 -7.64
CA GLU A 98 16.33 -0.56 -7.46
C GLU A 98 16.60 -0.29 -5.97
N GLN A 99 17.69 0.42 -5.68
CA GLN A 99 17.97 0.86 -4.31
C GLN A 99 17.31 2.23 -4.03
N PRO A 100 16.83 2.48 -2.81
CA PRO A 100 16.43 3.81 -2.40
C PRO A 100 17.61 4.80 -2.53
N ARG A 101 17.31 6.08 -2.80
CA ARG A 101 18.35 7.14 -2.87
C ARG A 101 19.14 7.32 -1.59
N MET A 102 18.48 7.10 -0.44
CA MET A 102 19.08 7.10 0.88
C MET A 102 18.85 5.73 1.52
N ASN A 103 19.90 5.15 2.09
CA ASN A 103 19.82 3.83 2.72
C ASN A 103 19.98 3.93 4.24
N HIS A 104 19.00 3.38 4.96
CA HIS A 104 19.11 3.18 6.38
C HIS A 104 19.82 1.84 6.65
N PRO A 105 20.91 1.78 7.46
CA PRO A 105 21.73 0.56 7.60
C PRO A 105 20.97 -0.66 8.13
N LYS A 106 19.88 -0.44 8.87
CA LYS A 106 19.01 -1.51 9.40
C LYS A 106 17.81 -1.83 8.51
N ARG A 107 17.66 -1.17 7.36
CA ARG A 107 16.48 -1.28 6.48
C ARG A 107 16.88 -1.40 5.02
N THR A 108 17.74 -2.38 4.76
CA THR A 108 18.18 -2.69 3.40
C THR A 108 17.02 -3.19 2.55
N VAL A 109 16.93 -2.69 1.33
CA VAL A 109 16.00 -3.18 0.32
C VAL A 109 16.70 -4.28 -0.49
N ILE A 110 16.15 -5.48 -0.46
CA ILE A 110 16.67 -6.65 -1.19
C ILE A 110 15.82 -6.96 -2.42
N GLY A 111 14.63 -6.38 -2.48
CA GLY A 111 13.71 -6.61 -3.59
C GLY A 111 12.90 -7.90 -3.44
N LEU A 112 12.54 -8.49 -4.57
CA LEU A 112 11.71 -9.70 -4.63
C LEU A 112 12.42 -10.94 -4.06
N GLU A 113 13.73 -10.91 -3.95
CA GLU A 113 14.53 -12.00 -3.36
C GLU A 113 14.69 -11.89 -1.84
N GLN A 114 13.97 -10.98 -1.20
CA GLN A 114 13.91 -10.88 0.26
C GLN A 114 13.42 -12.20 0.86
N PRO A 115 14.27 -12.90 1.66
CA PRO A 115 13.91 -14.23 2.19
C PRO A 115 12.90 -14.15 3.34
N LYS A 116 12.78 -12.99 3.99
CA LYS A 116 11.91 -12.81 5.13
C LYS A 116 10.48 -12.57 4.70
N SER A 117 9.61 -13.52 5.03
CA SER A 117 8.16 -13.37 4.85
C SER A 117 7.59 -12.22 5.69
N GLU A 118 6.62 -11.52 5.14
CA GLU A 118 5.89 -10.45 5.82
C GLU A 118 4.49 -10.98 6.22
N VAL A 119 4.21 -10.99 7.53
CA VAL A 119 3.05 -11.68 8.08
C VAL A 119 1.74 -11.06 7.62
N SER A 120 1.63 -9.73 7.57
CA SER A 120 0.38 -9.07 7.19
C SER A 120 0.05 -9.33 5.72
N GLY A 121 1.05 -9.26 4.85
CA GLY A 121 0.89 -9.55 3.43
C GLY A 121 0.56 -11.01 3.17
N ARG A 122 1.23 -11.93 3.86
CA ARG A 122 0.92 -13.36 3.77
C ARG A 122 -0.52 -13.65 4.19
N ARG A 123 -1.03 -13.00 5.24
CA ARG A 123 -2.41 -13.17 5.71
C ARG A 123 -3.42 -12.61 4.71
N ILE A 124 -3.23 -11.40 4.20
CA ILE A 124 -4.13 -10.78 3.22
C ILE A 124 -4.14 -11.57 1.91
N TRP A 125 -2.99 -11.72 1.28
CA TRP A 125 -2.93 -12.42 0.00
C TRP A 125 -3.26 -13.91 0.12
N GLY A 126 -2.94 -14.54 1.27
CA GLY A 126 -3.33 -15.91 1.57
C GLY A 126 -4.84 -16.06 1.68
N LEU A 127 -5.54 -15.17 2.38
CA LEU A 127 -7.00 -15.16 2.45
C LEU A 127 -7.63 -14.96 1.07
N LEU A 128 -7.13 -14.01 0.28
CA LEU A 128 -7.65 -13.77 -1.07
C LEU A 128 -7.40 -14.96 -2.02
N LYS A 129 -6.27 -15.63 -1.87
CA LYS A 129 -6.00 -16.89 -2.56
C LYS A 129 -6.97 -18.01 -2.15
N GLU A 130 -7.29 -18.11 -0.87
CA GLU A 130 -8.30 -19.09 -0.39
C GLU A 130 -9.70 -18.78 -0.93
N MET A 131 -10.06 -17.48 -1.05
CA MET A 131 -11.40 -17.04 -1.51
C MET A 131 -11.57 -17.10 -3.03
N PHE A 132 -10.56 -16.71 -3.78
CA PHE A 132 -10.68 -16.47 -5.23
C PHE A 132 -9.84 -17.42 -6.09
N GLU A 133 -8.98 -18.21 -5.49
CA GLU A 133 -8.10 -19.23 -6.12
C GLU A 133 -7.02 -18.66 -7.04
N THR A 134 -7.34 -17.66 -7.87
CA THR A 134 -6.41 -17.06 -8.84
C THR A 134 -6.30 -15.54 -8.69
N PRO A 135 -5.18 -14.94 -9.10
CA PRO A 135 -5.03 -13.49 -9.07
C PRO A 135 -5.98 -12.77 -10.03
N GLU A 136 -6.32 -13.40 -11.18
CA GLU A 136 -7.30 -12.87 -12.13
C GLU A 136 -8.67 -12.72 -11.46
N LYS A 137 -9.19 -13.80 -10.85
CA LYS A 137 -10.44 -13.73 -10.10
C LYS A 137 -10.38 -12.75 -8.94
N THR A 138 -9.28 -12.68 -8.23
CA THR A 138 -9.12 -11.68 -7.16
C THR A 138 -9.28 -10.27 -7.71
N SER A 139 -8.67 -9.98 -8.85
CA SER A 139 -8.67 -8.65 -9.49
C SER A 139 -10.03 -8.23 -10.08
N GLU A 140 -10.94 -9.17 -10.31
CA GLU A 140 -12.33 -8.88 -10.69
C GLU A 140 -13.15 -8.27 -9.53
N TYR A 141 -12.74 -8.52 -8.29
CA TYR A 141 -13.48 -8.11 -7.10
C TYR A 141 -12.76 -7.06 -6.26
N ILE A 142 -11.43 -7.22 -6.06
CA ILE A 142 -10.68 -6.44 -5.09
C ILE A 142 -9.43 -5.81 -5.71
N TYR A 143 -9.27 -4.51 -5.48
CA TYR A 143 -8.03 -3.79 -5.69
C TYR A 143 -7.45 -3.34 -4.35
N ILE A 144 -6.13 -3.43 -4.16
CA ILE A 144 -5.48 -3.10 -2.88
C ILE A 144 -4.56 -1.90 -3.05
N VAL A 145 -4.61 -0.97 -2.10
CA VAL A 145 -3.70 0.18 -2.04
C VAL A 145 -3.19 0.40 -0.62
N ASN A 146 -2.10 1.12 -0.46
CA ASN A 146 -1.80 1.84 0.77
C ASN A 146 -2.14 3.31 0.59
N HIS A 147 -2.75 3.93 1.61
CA HIS A 147 -3.05 5.35 1.61
C HIS A 147 -1.79 6.18 1.39
N CYS A 148 -0.77 6.00 2.23
CA CYS A 148 0.52 6.66 2.10
C CYS A 148 1.54 5.71 1.45
N PRO A 149 2.24 6.10 0.38
CA PRO A 149 3.23 5.25 -0.26
C PRO A 149 4.59 5.25 0.44
N LEU A 150 4.82 6.14 1.40
CA LEU A 150 6.13 6.34 2.01
C LEU A 150 6.41 5.37 3.16
N TRP A 151 7.59 4.78 3.16
CA TRP A 151 8.13 3.95 4.23
C TRP A 151 9.16 4.77 5.02
N MET A 152 8.78 5.19 6.22
CA MET A 152 9.48 6.22 6.99
C MET A 152 10.16 5.65 8.23
N PHE A 153 11.36 6.10 8.54
CA PHE A 153 12.15 5.60 9.66
C PHE A 153 12.74 6.70 10.53
N ASN A 154 12.85 6.40 11.82
CA ASN A 154 13.70 7.16 12.71
C ASN A 154 15.16 6.65 12.63
N GLU A 155 16.06 7.30 13.36
CA GLU A 155 17.49 6.98 13.45
C GLU A 155 17.76 5.53 13.89
N LYS A 156 16.86 4.94 14.69
CA LYS A 156 16.94 3.55 15.14
C LYS A 156 16.43 2.54 14.10
N GLY A 157 15.88 3.01 13.00
CA GLY A 157 15.25 2.18 11.97
C GLY A 157 13.86 1.68 12.36
N GLN A 158 13.18 2.32 13.31
CA GLN A 158 11.80 2.01 13.64
C GLN A 158 10.88 2.71 12.66
N ASN A 159 9.83 2.01 12.21
CA ASN A 159 8.83 2.58 11.31
C ASN A 159 8.08 3.73 11.97
N ILE A 160 8.02 4.87 11.31
CA ILE A 160 7.20 6.02 11.65
C ILE A 160 5.98 6.01 10.73
N THR A 161 4.80 5.90 11.32
CA THR A 161 3.54 5.89 10.57
C THR A 161 3.06 7.31 10.28
N PRO A 162 2.28 7.55 9.20
CA PRO A 162 1.77 8.87 8.84
C PRO A 162 1.05 9.58 10.00
N GLU A 163 0.29 8.87 10.81
CA GLU A 163 -0.43 9.42 11.97
C GLU A 163 0.45 10.06 13.06
N LYS A 164 1.76 9.79 13.02
CA LYS A 164 2.74 10.39 13.94
C LYS A 164 3.35 11.69 13.42
N LEU A 165 3.04 12.06 12.19
CA LEU A 165 3.49 13.29 11.58
C LEU A 165 2.55 14.44 11.95
N THR A 166 3.10 15.65 12.07
CA THR A 166 2.35 16.85 12.43
C THR A 166 2.77 18.05 11.60
N GLY A 167 1.98 19.12 11.63
CA GLY A 167 2.32 20.36 10.96
C GLY A 167 2.05 20.36 9.45
N LYS A 168 2.60 21.36 8.77
CA LYS A 168 2.27 21.65 7.36
C LYS A 168 2.67 20.56 6.39
N SER A 169 3.85 20.01 6.52
CA SER A 169 4.31 18.93 5.62
C SER A 169 3.51 17.64 5.77
N ALA A 170 3.03 17.34 7.00
CA ALA A 170 2.12 16.22 7.23
C ALA A 170 0.76 16.45 6.53
N SER A 171 0.19 17.66 6.64
CA SER A 171 -1.05 18.01 5.95
C SER A 171 -0.90 17.88 4.43
N GLN A 172 0.20 18.38 3.87
CA GLN A 172 0.49 18.22 2.43
C GLN A 172 0.60 16.76 2.01
N LEU A 173 1.25 15.90 2.82
CA LEU A 173 1.31 14.46 2.53
C LEU A 173 -0.07 13.84 2.52
N TYR A 174 -0.91 14.18 3.49
CA TYR A 174 -2.29 13.70 3.53
C TYR A 174 -3.10 14.13 2.30
N GLU A 175 -3.02 15.40 1.92
CA GLU A 175 -3.70 15.93 0.71
C GLU A 175 -3.31 15.16 -0.55
N LEU A 176 -2.02 14.89 -0.75
CA LEU A 176 -1.52 14.11 -1.89
C LEU A 176 -2.06 12.68 -1.89
N CYS A 177 -2.07 12.04 -0.71
CA CYS A 177 -2.53 10.66 -0.57
C CYS A 177 -4.06 10.56 -0.73
N ASP A 178 -4.81 11.50 -0.15
CA ASP A 178 -6.26 11.57 -0.28
C ASP A 178 -6.70 11.81 -1.74
N GLN A 179 -6.01 12.71 -2.43
CA GLN A 179 -6.28 12.99 -3.84
C GLN A 179 -6.06 11.74 -4.69
N HIS A 180 -4.97 11.00 -4.46
CA HIS A 180 -4.74 9.73 -5.17
C HIS A 180 -5.82 8.69 -4.84
N LEU A 181 -6.20 8.54 -3.57
CA LEU A 181 -7.26 7.63 -3.18
C LEU A 181 -8.57 7.96 -3.91
N LYS A 182 -8.94 9.24 -3.94
CA LYS A 182 -10.15 9.73 -4.62
C LYS A 182 -10.08 9.44 -6.13
N GLU A 183 -8.97 9.78 -6.78
CA GLU A 183 -8.73 9.50 -8.20
C GLU A 183 -8.89 7.99 -8.51
N VAL A 184 -8.30 7.11 -7.72
CA VAL A 184 -8.40 5.65 -7.93
C VAL A 184 -9.84 5.15 -7.75
N VAL A 185 -10.55 5.63 -6.72
CA VAL A 185 -11.95 5.29 -6.45
C VAL A 185 -12.85 5.70 -7.63
N GLU A 186 -12.69 6.93 -8.14
CA GLU A 186 -13.43 7.46 -9.29
C GLU A 186 -13.11 6.69 -10.58
N ILE A 187 -11.84 6.52 -10.92
CA ILE A 187 -11.38 5.85 -12.15
C ILE A 187 -11.91 4.42 -12.20
N MET A 188 -11.80 3.68 -11.11
CA MET A 188 -12.22 2.27 -11.05
C MET A 188 -13.73 2.10 -10.78
N GLY A 189 -14.44 3.17 -10.40
CA GLY A 189 -15.84 3.11 -10.01
C GLY A 189 -16.06 2.20 -8.79
N ILE A 190 -15.23 2.38 -7.76
CA ILE A 190 -15.28 1.63 -6.50
C ILE A 190 -16.56 1.98 -5.74
N ASN A 191 -17.26 0.97 -5.21
CA ASN A 191 -18.47 1.14 -4.42
C ASN A 191 -18.26 0.86 -2.93
N VAL A 192 -17.21 0.09 -2.60
CA VAL A 192 -16.90 -0.30 -1.22
C VAL A 192 -15.42 -0.08 -0.94
N VAL A 193 -15.12 0.62 0.17
CA VAL A 193 -13.75 0.74 0.68
C VAL A 193 -13.62 0.02 2.02
N ILE A 194 -12.70 -0.94 2.07
CA ILE A 194 -12.39 -1.70 3.28
C ILE A 194 -11.08 -1.18 3.88
N GLY A 195 -11.17 -0.43 4.96
CA GLY A 195 -9.99 -0.02 5.71
C GLY A 195 -9.37 -1.16 6.51
N VAL A 196 -8.11 -1.46 6.27
CA VAL A 196 -7.34 -2.45 7.04
C VAL A 196 -6.78 -1.77 8.30
N GLY A 197 -7.54 -1.88 9.38
CA GLY A 197 -7.29 -1.18 10.65
C GLY A 197 -7.96 0.19 10.74
N ASN A 198 -7.91 0.77 11.94
CA ASN A 198 -8.64 2.00 12.26
C ASN A 198 -8.17 3.21 11.45
N TYR A 199 -6.85 3.40 11.30
CA TYR A 199 -6.30 4.51 10.52
C TYR A 199 -6.89 4.55 9.10
N ALA A 200 -6.81 3.41 8.41
CA ALA A 200 -7.25 3.33 7.03
C ALA A 200 -8.75 3.64 6.89
N ALA A 201 -9.58 3.04 7.74
CA ALA A 201 -11.02 3.30 7.72
C ALA A 201 -11.36 4.77 8.02
N SER A 202 -10.74 5.35 9.05
CA SER A 202 -10.97 6.77 9.41
C SER A 202 -10.48 7.70 8.32
N ARG A 203 -9.34 7.39 7.67
CA ARG A 203 -8.82 8.24 6.61
C ARG A 203 -9.66 8.15 5.35
N ALA A 204 -10.11 6.94 4.97
CA ALA A 204 -11.05 6.78 3.86
C ALA A 204 -12.33 7.61 4.08
N ALA A 205 -12.90 7.57 5.28
CA ALA A 205 -14.09 8.35 5.62
C ALA A 205 -13.87 9.88 5.50
N ILE A 206 -12.66 10.37 5.77
CA ILE A 206 -12.32 11.79 5.60
C ILE A 206 -12.11 12.12 4.12
N ALA A 207 -11.31 11.33 3.42
CA ALA A 207 -10.90 11.61 2.04
C ALA A 207 -12.04 11.47 1.03
N LEU A 208 -13.02 10.61 1.33
CA LEU A 208 -14.13 10.25 0.42
C LEU A 208 -15.50 10.70 0.96
N ASN A 209 -15.52 11.71 1.83
CA ASN A 209 -16.74 12.16 2.53
C ASN A 209 -17.82 12.75 1.61
N ASP A 210 -17.46 13.13 0.39
CA ASP A 210 -18.34 13.68 -0.65
C ASP A 210 -18.76 12.64 -1.70
N MET A 211 -18.41 11.37 -1.51
CA MET A 211 -18.71 10.28 -2.43
C MET A 211 -19.77 9.32 -1.84
N ASP A 212 -20.68 8.85 -2.69
CA ASP A 212 -21.68 7.86 -2.31
C ASP A 212 -21.11 6.44 -2.44
N LEU A 213 -20.49 5.95 -1.35
CA LEU A 213 -19.91 4.62 -1.28
C LEU A 213 -19.92 4.07 0.17
N ILE A 214 -19.76 2.76 0.29
CA ILE A 214 -19.71 2.08 1.58
C ILE A 214 -18.28 2.07 2.10
N ILE A 215 -18.08 2.59 3.32
CA ILE A 215 -16.79 2.49 4.01
C ILE A 215 -16.95 1.56 5.22
N THR A 216 -16.14 0.51 5.26
CA THR A 216 -16.09 -0.46 6.36
C THR A 216 -14.66 -0.76 6.79
N LYS A 217 -14.48 -1.61 7.80
CA LYS A 217 -13.14 -1.96 8.28
C LYS A 217 -13.00 -3.42 8.66
N ILE A 218 -11.77 -3.91 8.53
CA ILE A 218 -11.34 -5.19 9.11
C ILE A 218 -10.18 -4.94 10.09
N PRO A 219 -9.97 -5.82 11.08
CA PRO A 219 -8.80 -5.74 11.95
C PRO A 219 -7.51 -5.81 11.14
N HIS A 220 -6.48 -5.04 11.54
CA HIS A 220 -5.19 -5.13 10.87
C HIS A 220 -4.53 -6.49 11.13
N PRO A 221 -4.03 -7.20 10.11
CA PRO A 221 -3.51 -8.57 10.23
C PRO A 221 -2.10 -8.67 10.85
N SER A 222 -1.55 -7.57 11.36
CA SER A 222 -0.24 -7.54 11.99
C SER A 222 -0.16 -8.43 13.23
N PRO A 223 0.98 -9.11 13.46
CA PRO A 223 1.24 -9.81 14.72
C PRO A 223 1.15 -8.92 15.98
N ALA A 224 1.30 -7.61 15.81
CA ALA A 224 1.13 -6.65 16.91
C ALA A 224 -0.35 -6.44 17.31
N ASN A 225 -1.31 -6.89 16.48
CA ASN A 225 -2.73 -6.83 16.81
C ASN A 225 -3.16 -8.12 17.53
N PRO A 226 -3.58 -8.05 18.82
CA PRO A 226 -4.02 -9.24 19.57
C PRO A 226 -5.18 -10.00 18.91
N LEU A 227 -6.12 -9.29 18.29
CA LEU A 227 -7.25 -9.91 17.59
C LEU A 227 -6.79 -10.75 16.39
N ALA A 228 -5.77 -10.29 15.66
CA ALA A 228 -5.25 -11.03 14.52
C ALA A 228 -4.49 -12.31 14.90
N ASN A 229 -4.15 -12.50 16.18
CA ASN A 229 -3.41 -13.67 16.65
C ASN A 229 -4.29 -14.69 17.35
N ARG A 230 -5.59 -14.41 17.57
CA ARG A 230 -6.51 -15.38 18.13
C ARG A 230 -6.57 -16.61 17.25
N ASP A 231 -6.71 -17.78 17.87
CA ASP A 231 -6.80 -19.09 17.21
C ASP A 231 -5.66 -19.30 16.18
N LYS A 232 -4.43 -18.91 16.56
CA LYS A 232 -3.24 -18.99 15.70
C LYS A 232 -3.34 -18.19 14.39
N GLY A 233 -4.21 -17.19 14.35
CA GLY A 233 -4.46 -16.33 13.19
C GLY A 233 -5.70 -16.70 12.38
N GLU A 234 -6.40 -17.77 12.71
CA GLU A 234 -7.64 -18.15 12.00
C GLU A 234 -8.81 -17.19 12.30
N TYR A 235 -8.88 -16.65 13.53
CA TYR A 235 -9.90 -15.65 13.88
C TYR A 235 -9.89 -14.42 12.97
N TRP A 236 -8.75 -14.08 12.39
CA TRP A 236 -8.65 -12.93 11.49
C TRP A 236 -9.34 -13.19 10.13
N LYS A 237 -9.46 -14.46 9.72
CA LYS A 237 -10.08 -14.86 8.45
C LYS A 237 -11.63 -14.89 8.51
N ASN A 238 -12.20 -14.98 9.72
CA ASN A 238 -13.64 -15.02 9.97
C ASN A 238 -14.18 -13.64 10.37
#